data_c2b1927fdbdf20d79117c6a5d4fc5701
#
_entry.id   c2b1927fdbdf20d79117c6a5d4fc5701
#
_cell.length_a   1.000
_cell.length_b   1.000
_cell.length_c   1.000
_cell.angle_alpha   90.00
_cell.angle_beta   90.00
_cell.angle_gamma   90.00
#
_symmetry.space_group_name_H-M   'P 1'
#
loop_
_entity.id
_entity.type
_entity.pdbx_description
1 polymer ?
#
loop_
_entity_poly.entity_id
_entity_poly.type
_entity_poly.pdbx_seq_one_letter_code
_entity_poly.pdbx_strand_id
1 'polypeptide(L)'
;MKIISWNVNGIKSTYQSGDLQELVKNENPDILCIQEIKTIEVPTLDGYVLYSFPCSKRSNMYGTAIYTKLEPRSVNKWIGDEEFDSEGRVINLEFESFNLFDVYVPSGAKDKEHLNRKYRFYDEFTKLFKKSKKPVIVCGDFNRIAAEIDAKRPELMKNKSGFMPEEQEWFNEILNDYVDAFREFHSEGDNYSWWANKNLRAENKGLRLDYFLVSKSIRKTLNDSYILKDQSGSDYVPIVLDLNYCQVCGTLNKQGNGFCDSCGIKLSIDNDEEEVARDDKLEIPKDKIILLDLNYTLIANSKEIWNYPLEKKIKSQKYELDLIELIKDNYVILITASPYKRSHKILRDIKEKTGFEPDESYWNFGGKQPHDVKKYWMESEIIPQHDVDVDKYLAIESNENTRRMYKKLGIEARPKGDFI
;
A
#
# COMPACT_ATOMS: atom_id res chain seq x y z
N MET A 1 5.62 -11.34 -0.65
CA MET A 1 6.61 -10.72 0.28
C MET A 1 6.16 -9.30 0.56
N LYS A 2 6.02 -8.98 1.84
CA LYS A 2 5.58 -7.64 2.26
C LYS A 2 6.74 -6.83 2.83
N ILE A 3 7.01 -5.67 2.26
CA ILE A 3 7.97 -4.69 2.76
C ILE A 3 7.20 -3.46 3.24
N ILE A 4 7.49 -3.00 4.46
CA ILE A 4 6.93 -1.77 5.02
C ILE A 4 8.04 -0.75 5.21
N SER A 5 7.78 0.53 4.89
CA SER A 5 8.65 1.64 5.19
C SER A 5 7.88 2.68 6.03
N TRP A 6 8.50 3.15 7.12
CA TRP A 6 7.88 4.08 8.06
C TRP A 6 8.89 5.03 8.70
N ASN A 7 8.73 6.32 8.47
CA ASN A 7 9.39 7.33 9.28
C ASN A 7 8.65 7.44 10.63
N VAL A 8 9.31 7.01 11.71
CA VAL A 8 8.70 6.95 13.04
C VAL A 8 8.93 8.19 13.89
N ASN A 9 9.74 9.15 13.39
CA ASN A 9 10.08 10.39 14.11
C ASN A 9 10.53 10.15 15.58
N GLY A 10 11.23 9.03 15.82
CA GLY A 10 11.73 8.59 17.12
C GLY A 10 11.19 7.22 17.53
N ILE A 11 11.97 6.15 17.27
CA ILE A 11 11.52 4.77 17.46
C ILE A 11 11.19 4.40 18.91
N LYS A 12 11.85 5.02 19.91
CA LYS A 12 11.57 4.73 21.33
C LYS A 12 10.14 5.09 21.71
N SER A 13 9.63 6.24 21.25
CA SER A 13 8.25 6.65 21.53
C SER A 13 7.23 5.74 20.88
N THR A 14 7.44 5.38 19.61
CA THR A 14 6.55 4.50 18.85
C THR A 14 6.55 3.06 19.40
N TYR A 15 7.70 2.61 19.92
CA TYR A 15 7.79 1.31 20.60
C TYR A 15 7.10 1.33 21.98
N GLN A 16 7.31 2.40 22.77
CA GLN A 16 6.74 2.50 24.12
C GLN A 16 5.21 2.68 24.10
N SER A 17 4.66 3.32 23.06
CA SER A 17 3.20 3.43 22.88
C SER A 17 2.56 2.11 22.42
N GLY A 18 3.34 1.15 21.93
CA GLY A 18 2.83 -0.10 21.37
C GLY A 18 2.52 -0.05 19.88
N ASP A 19 2.57 1.13 19.25
CA ASP A 19 2.19 1.31 17.84
C ASP A 19 3.06 0.49 16.86
N LEU A 20 4.37 0.34 17.18
CA LEU A 20 5.28 -0.45 16.35
C LEU A 20 4.95 -1.95 16.42
N GLN A 21 4.66 -2.46 17.62
CA GLN A 21 4.27 -3.84 17.84
C GLN A 21 2.90 -4.14 17.22
N GLU A 22 1.96 -3.21 17.31
CA GLU A 22 0.64 -3.32 16.67
C GLU A 22 0.77 -3.39 15.14
N LEU A 23 1.59 -2.53 14.53
CA LEU A 23 1.88 -2.59 13.10
C LEU A 23 2.43 -3.97 12.70
N VAL A 24 3.46 -4.44 13.43
CA VAL A 24 4.10 -5.75 13.15
C VAL A 24 3.12 -6.89 13.30
N LYS A 25 2.28 -6.88 14.34
CA LYS A 25 1.25 -7.90 14.58
C LYS A 25 0.19 -7.93 13.48
N ASN A 26 -0.27 -6.74 13.04
CA ASN A 26 -1.37 -6.64 12.08
C ASN A 26 -0.94 -6.89 10.64
N GLU A 27 0.27 -6.44 10.27
CA GLU A 27 0.76 -6.49 8.89
C GLU A 27 1.74 -7.63 8.65
N ASN A 28 2.36 -8.18 9.70
CA ASN A 28 3.32 -9.29 9.65
C ASN A 28 4.38 -9.15 8.53
N PRO A 29 5.06 -7.99 8.37
CA PRO A 29 5.95 -7.77 7.25
C PRO A 29 7.14 -8.75 7.24
N ASP A 30 7.64 -9.08 6.05
CA ASP A 30 8.91 -9.78 5.89
C ASP A 30 10.09 -8.86 6.17
N ILE A 31 9.94 -7.58 5.78
CA ILE A 31 10.94 -6.53 5.99
C ILE A 31 10.25 -5.24 6.43
N LEU A 32 10.79 -4.60 7.48
CA LEU A 32 10.32 -3.31 7.99
C LEU A 32 11.49 -2.32 8.02
N CYS A 33 11.40 -1.28 7.19
CA CYS A 33 12.38 -0.20 7.06
C CYS A 33 11.91 1.01 7.87
N ILE A 34 12.78 1.55 8.71
CA ILE A 34 12.46 2.62 9.66
C ILE A 34 13.41 3.79 9.46
N GLN A 35 12.86 4.98 9.33
CA GLN A 35 13.61 6.23 9.26
C GLN A 35 13.39 7.05 10.55
N GLU A 36 14.32 7.94 10.83
CA GLU A 36 14.35 8.78 12.04
C GLU A 36 14.28 8.00 13.36
N ILE A 37 15.14 6.98 13.51
CA ILE A 37 15.18 6.19 14.75
C ILE A 37 15.56 7.02 15.99
N LYS A 38 16.35 8.09 15.83
CA LYS A 38 16.72 9.09 16.87
C LYS A 38 17.24 8.47 18.18
N THR A 39 17.91 7.33 18.09
CA THR A 39 18.51 6.64 19.24
C THR A 39 19.60 5.68 18.78
N ILE A 40 20.57 5.40 19.65
CA ILE A 40 21.55 4.32 19.47
C ILE A 40 21.01 2.97 20.00
N GLU A 41 20.01 3.01 20.90
CA GLU A 41 19.37 1.84 21.48
C GLU A 41 18.07 1.57 20.74
N VAL A 42 18.17 0.85 19.62
CA VAL A 42 17.02 0.47 18.81
C VAL A 42 16.39 -0.78 19.40
N PRO A 43 15.07 -0.78 19.71
CA PRO A 43 14.42 -1.96 20.29
C PRO A 43 14.45 -3.13 19.32
N THR A 44 14.49 -4.35 19.85
CA THR A 44 14.36 -5.59 19.07
C THR A 44 12.89 -5.96 18.88
N LEU A 45 12.60 -6.67 17.80
CA LEU A 45 11.29 -7.25 17.51
C LEU A 45 11.44 -8.77 17.37
N ASP A 46 10.56 -9.52 18.04
CA ASP A 46 10.58 -10.98 18.00
C ASP A 46 10.41 -11.50 16.57
N GLY A 47 11.26 -12.47 16.19
CA GLY A 47 11.25 -13.05 14.84
C GLY A 47 11.97 -12.22 13.77
N TYR A 48 12.60 -11.09 14.13
CA TYR A 48 13.35 -10.26 13.20
C TYR A 48 14.82 -10.13 13.56
N VAL A 49 15.67 -10.08 12.53
CA VAL A 49 17.05 -9.61 12.63
C VAL A 49 17.07 -8.10 12.42
N LEU A 50 17.75 -7.38 13.30
CA LEU A 50 17.86 -5.92 13.25
C LEU A 50 19.19 -5.48 12.65
N TYR A 51 19.13 -4.63 11.64
CA TYR A 51 20.24 -3.86 11.10
C TYR A 51 19.98 -2.38 11.33
N SER A 52 20.74 -1.73 12.21
CA SER A 52 20.57 -0.30 12.52
C SER A 52 21.81 0.51 12.17
N PHE A 53 21.56 1.75 11.76
CA PHE A 53 22.59 2.75 11.49
C PHE A 53 22.22 4.07 12.16
N PRO A 54 22.46 4.20 13.46
CA PRO A 54 22.18 5.41 14.22
C PRO A 54 23.15 6.52 13.84
N CYS A 55 22.73 7.78 14.05
CA CYS A 55 23.60 8.92 13.92
C CYS A 55 24.73 8.87 14.95
N SER A 56 25.99 8.90 14.49
CA SER A 56 27.17 8.84 15.36
C SER A 56 27.51 10.17 16.04
N LYS A 57 27.16 11.30 15.42
CA LYS A 57 27.43 12.65 15.94
C LYS A 57 26.42 13.13 16.98
N ARG A 58 25.15 12.71 16.85
CA ARG A 58 24.05 13.11 17.73
C ARG A 58 23.07 11.96 17.91
N SER A 59 23.13 11.29 19.03
CA SER A 59 22.33 10.07 19.28
C SER A 59 20.81 10.24 19.23
N ASN A 60 20.32 11.48 19.34
CA ASN A 60 18.88 11.81 19.31
C ASN A 60 18.41 12.40 17.98
N MET A 61 19.17 12.25 16.92
CA MET A 61 18.84 12.76 15.58
C MET A 61 19.05 11.68 14.52
N TYR A 62 18.29 11.75 13.46
CA TYR A 62 18.44 10.93 12.23
C TYR A 62 18.47 9.41 12.51
N GLY A 63 19.18 8.69 11.66
CA GLY A 63 19.40 7.26 11.75
C GLY A 63 18.30 6.44 11.08
N THR A 64 18.68 5.28 10.55
CA THR A 64 17.79 4.31 9.90
C THR A 64 17.96 2.92 10.53
N ALA A 65 16.93 2.07 10.38
CA ALA A 65 16.98 0.68 10.83
C ALA A 65 16.12 -0.20 9.92
N ILE A 66 16.57 -1.43 9.69
CA ILE A 66 15.80 -2.45 8.98
C ILE A 66 15.65 -3.67 9.88
N TYR A 67 14.41 -4.10 10.10
CA TYR A 67 14.06 -5.39 10.66
C TYR A 67 13.70 -6.34 9.53
N THR A 68 14.25 -7.54 9.52
CA THR A 68 14.00 -8.51 8.45
C THR A 68 13.90 -9.94 8.98
N LYS A 69 12.97 -10.73 8.42
CA LYS A 69 12.89 -12.18 8.59
C LYS A 69 13.80 -12.92 7.61
N LEU A 70 14.22 -12.21 6.54
CA LEU A 70 15.04 -12.76 5.47
C LEU A 70 16.51 -12.48 5.76
N GLU A 71 17.39 -13.45 5.45
CA GLU A 71 18.83 -13.29 5.60
C GLU A 71 19.41 -12.57 4.36
N PRO A 72 20.01 -11.37 4.50
CA PRO A 72 20.67 -10.71 3.39
C PRO A 72 22.05 -11.33 3.12
N ARG A 73 22.48 -11.37 1.86
CA ARG A 73 23.84 -11.79 1.45
C ARG A 73 24.92 -10.80 1.90
N SER A 74 24.58 -9.51 1.94
CA SER A 74 25.47 -8.47 2.42
C SER A 74 24.70 -7.28 2.96
N VAL A 75 25.36 -6.53 3.84
CA VAL A 75 24.84 -5.30 4.48
C VAL A 75 25.82 -4.17 4.22
N ASN A 76 25.34 -3.06 3.67
CA ASN A 76 26.11 -1.83 3.49
C ASN A 76 25.37 -0.66 4.16
N LYS A 77 26.13 0.21 4.86
CA LYS A 77 25.58 1.36 5.62
C LYS A 77 26.17 2.70 5.21
N TRP A 78 26.83 2.75 4.05
CA TRP A 78 27.55 3.93 3.58
C TRP A 78 27.09 4.35 2.19
N ILE A 79 27.06 5.67 1.96
CA ILE A 79 26.94 6.23 0.62
C ILE A 79 28.30 6.71 0.08
N GLY A 80 29.32 6.80 0.95
CA GLY A 80 30.67 7.24 0.62
C GLY A 80 30.91 8.73 0.85
N ASP A 81 30.02 9.41 1.58
CA ASP A 81 30.19 10.80 2.06
C ASP A 81 30.16 10.76 3.60
N GLU A 82 31.27 11.15 4.22
CA GLU A 82 31.47 11.08 5.67
C GLU A 82 30.40 11.84 6.47
N GLU A 83 29.90 12.95 5.94
CA GLU A 83 28.87 13.73 6.60
C GLU A 83 27.57 12.93 6.70
N PHE A 84 27.10 12.39 5.58
CA PHE A 84 25.84 11.60 5.52
C PHE A 84 25.97 10.24 6.17
N ASP A 85 27.13 9.60 6.05
CA ASP A 85 27.43 8.33 6.70
C ASP A 85 27.40 8.48 8.21
N SER A 86 27.91 9.62 8.75
CA SER A 86 27.85 9.92 10.18
C SER A 86 26.43 10.15 10.71
N GLU A 87 25.45 10.41 9.84
CA GLU A 87 24.04 10.62 10.21
C GLU A 87 23.20 9.34 10.11
N GLY A 88 23.74 8.26 9.54
CA GLY A 88 23.06 6.99 9.43
C GLY A 88 21.81 7.03 8.52
N ARG A 89 21.94 7.65 7.33
CA ARG A 89 20.81 7.94 6.44
C ARG A 89 20.45 6.85 5.46
N VAL A 90 21.33 5.86 5.24
CA VAL A 90 21.11 4.81 4.26
C VAL A 90 21.56 3.46 4.80
N ILE A 91 20.70 2.45 4.67
CA ILE A 91 21.06 1.03 4.82
C ILE A 91 20.73 0.34 3.51
N ASN A 92 21.68 -0.43 2.98
CA ASN A 92 21.46 -1.34 1.87
C ASN A 92 21.57 -2.79 2.35
N LEU A 93 20.55 -3.58 2.09
CA LEU A 93 20.55 -5.04 2.22
C LEU A 93 20.53 -5.67 0.83
N GLU A 94 21.53 -6.48 0.51
CA GLU A 94 21.55 -7.27 -0.72
C GLU A 94 20.92 -8.63 -0.47
N PHE A 95 19.84 -8.94 -1.16
CA PHE A 95 19.20 -10.25 -1.17
C PHE A 95 19.59 -11.07 -2.42
N GLU A 96 19.06 -12.28 -2.54
CA GLU A 96 19.33 -13.16 -3.68
C GLU A 96 18.98 -12.51 -5.02
N SER A 97 17.78 -11.97 -5.15
CA SER A 97 17.21 -11.47 -6.40
C SER A 97 17.12 -9.95 -6.51
N PHE A 98 17.39 -9.18 -5.44
CA PHE A 98 17.31 -7.73 -5.44
C PHE A 98 18.18 -7.07 -4.37
N ASN A 99 18.41 -5.76 -4.51
CA ASN A 99 18.98 -4.88 -3.49
C ASN A 99 17.87 -4.00 -2.90
N LEU A 100 17.79 -3.93 -1.57
CA LEU A 100 16.88 -3.03 -0.86
C LEU A 100 17.69 -1.88 -0.24
N PHE A 101 17.29 -0.65 -0.54
CA PHE A 101 17.81 0.56 0.08
C PHE A 101 16.72 1.21 0.94
N ASP A 102 17.00 1.36 2.23
CA ASP A 102 16.24 2.22 3.14
C ASP A 102 16.93 3.57 3.22
N VAL A 103 16.21 4.66 2.90
CA VAL A 103 16.76 6.00 2.81
C VAL A 103 15.98 7.03 3.64
N TYR A 104 16.73 7.90 4.31
CA TYR A 104 16.21 9.13 4.92
C TYR A 104 16.90 10.35 4.31
N VAL A 105 16.27 10.95 3.32
CA VAL A 105 16.80 12.10 2.58
C VAL A 105 16.81 13.36 3.45
N PRO A 106 17.85 14.21 3.40
CA PRO A 106 17.84 15.51 4.10
C PRO A 106 16.65 16.39 3.70
N SER A 107 16.03 17.09 4.65
CA SER A 107 14.86 17.92 4.40
C SER A 107 15.15 19.13 3.47
N GLY A 108 16.29 19.80 3.60
CA GLY A 108 16.63 21.00 2.80
C GLY A 108 15.78 22.24 3.09
N ALA A 109 14.80 22.18 4.00
CA ALA A 109 13.79 23.24 4.17
C ALA A 109 14.25 24.45 4.97
N LYS A 110 15.39 24.36 5.68
CA LYS A 110 15.83 25.40 6.61
C LYS A 110 16.38 26.65 5.90
N ASP A 111 17.27 26.46 4.96
CA ASP A 111 17.96 27.50 4.21
C ASP A 111 18.63 26.95 2.93
N LYS A 112 19.28 27.82 2.17
CA LYS A 112 19.96 27.45 0.91
C LYS A 112 21.10 26.44 1.11
N GLU A 113 21.82 26.49 2.23
CA GLU A 113 22.89 25.56 2.53
C GLU A 113 22.35 24.15 2.70
N HIS A 114 21.26 24.00 3.48
CA HIS A 114 20.56 22.72 3.66
C HIS A 114 19.97 22.19 2.34
N LEU A 115 19.47 23.07 1.47
CA LEU A 115 18.98 22.70 0.14
C LEU A 115 20.14 22.19 -0.75
N ASN A 116 21.27 22.90 -0.81
CA ASN A 116 22.45 22.45 -1.55
C ASN A 116 22.99 21.12 -1.03
N ARG A 117 22.94 20.94 0.30
CA ARG A 117 23.31 19.68 0.96
C ARG A 117 22.40 18.55 0.52
N LYS A 118 21.10 18.78 0.37
CA LYS A 118 20.13 17.81 -0.14
C LYS A 118 20.44 17.40 -1.58
N TYR A 119 20.81 18.36 -2.44
CA TYR A 119 21.21 18.06 -3.83
C TYR A 119 22.48 17.21 -3.89
N ARG A 120 23.49 17.51 -3.05
CA ARG A 120 24.68 16.65 -2.93
C ARG A 120 24.31 15.23 -2.49
N PHE A 121 23.36 15.10 -1.55
CA PHE A 121 22.86 13.78 -1.13
C PHE A 121 22.22 13.03 -2.30
N TYR A 122 21.40 13.66 -3.12
CA TYR A 122 20.80 13.07 -4.30
C TYR A 122 21.85 12.52 -5.27
N ASP A 123 22.90 13.28 -5.52
CA ASP A 123 23.99 12.89 -6.42
C ASP A 123 24.73 11.65 -5.91
N GLU A 124 25.14 11.64 -4.65
CA GLU A 124 25.88 10.53 -4.07
C GLU A 124 25.00 9.28 -3.91
N PHE A 125 23.77 9.45 -3.48
CA PHE A 125 22.84 8.34 -3.33
C PHE A 125 22.47 7.71 -4.69
N THR A 126 22.24 8.53 -5.70
CA THR A 126 21.97 8.05 -7.07
C THR A 126 23.12 7.23 -7.63
N LYS A 127 24.37 7.68 -7.45
CA LYS A 127 25.57 6.92 -7.85
C LYS A 127 25.63 5.56 -7.15
N LEU A 128 25.20 5.49 -5.89
CA LEU A 128 25.23 4.25 -5.12
C LEU A 128 24.28 3.22 -5.68
N PHE A 129 22.98 3.51 -5.80
CA PHE A 129 22.00 2.49 -6.21
C PHE A 129 22.04 2.18 -7.72
N LYS A 130 22.47 3.13 -8.59
CA LYS A 130 22.68 2.88 -10.01
C LYS A 130 23.87 1.94 -10.31
N LYS A 131 24.79 1.74 -9.37
CA LYS A 131 25.88 0.77 -9.49
C LYS A 131 25.43 -0.69 -9.29
N SER A 132 24.23 -0.89 -8.78
CA SER A 132 23.71 -2.24 -8.53
C SER A 132 23.61 -3.04 -9.82
N LYS A 133 24.10 -4.28 -9.79
CA LYS A 133 23.92 -5.27 -10.87
C LYS A 133 22.60 -6.04 -10.77
N LYS A 134 22.00 -6.03 -9.59
CA LYS A 134 20.68 -6.62 -9.32
C LYS A 134 19.60 -5.57 -9.41
N PRO A 135 18.35 -5.97 -9.64
CA PRO A 135 17.20 -5.07 -9.47
C PRO A 135 17.23 -4.37 -8.11
N VAL A 136 16.77 -3.14 -8.08
CA VAL A 136 16.80 -2.30 -6.88
C VAL A 136 15.39 -1.93 -6.46
N ILE A 137 15.17 -1.98 -5.15
CA ILE A 137 14.03 -1.39 -4.45
C ILE A 137 14.60 -0.32 -3.51
N VAL A 138 14.15 0.92 -3.67
CA VAL A 138 14.48 2.02 -2.75
C VAL A 138 13.21 2.39 -2.01
N CYS A 139 13.26 2.44 -0.69
CA CYS A 139 12.15 2.93 0.13
C CYS A 139 12.63 3.95 1.17
N GLY A 140 11.70 4.73 1.69
CA GLY A 140 11.96 5.65 2.78
C GLY A 140 11.35 7.02 2.60
N ASP A 141 11.78 7.94 3.45
CA ASP A 141 11.39 9.34 3.41
C ASP A 141 12.32 10.14 2.48
N PHE A 142 11.76 10.55 1.35
CA PHE A 142 12.48 11.35 0.34
C PHE A 142 12.41 12.85 0.62
N ASN A 143 11.66 13.27 1.63
CA ASN A 143 11.43 14.67 1.98
C ASN A 143 11.03 15.55 0.78
N ARG A 144 10.27 14.97 -0.18
CA ARG A 144 9.81 15.64 -1.40
C ARG A 144 8.48 15.09 -1.89
N ILE A 145 7.76 15.88 -2.66
CA ILE A 145 6.57 15.44 -3.41
C ILE A 145 6.94 15.18 -4.88
N ALA A 146 6.43 14.10 -5.47
CA ALA A 146 6.73 13.72 -6.85
C ALA A 146 6.00 14.58 -7.87
N ALA A 147 4.72 14.90 -7.59
CA ALA A 147 3.85 15.67 -8.48
C ALA A 147 2.83 16.48 -7.67
N GLU A 148 2.12 17.41 -8.31
CA GLU A 148 1.09 18.23 -7.66
C GLU A 148 0.01 17.37 -6.97
N ILE A 149 -0.32 16.22 -7.50
CA ILE A 149 -1.29 15.26 -6.92
C ILE A 149 -0.85 14.69 -5.56
N ASP A 150 0.44 14.80 -5.22
CA ASP A 150 1.04 14.31 -3.97
C ASP A 150 0.99 15.34 -2.83
N ALA A 151 0.33 16.48 -3.06
CA ALA A 151 0.11 17.52 -2.06
C ALA A 151 -1.34 18.00 -2.09
N LYS A 152 -1.94 18.25 -0.90
CA LYS A 152 -3.30 18.83 -0.84
C LYS A 152 -3.36 20.26 -1.36
N ARG A 153 -2.25 20.99 -1.20
CA ARG A 153 -2.10 22.39 -1.65
C ARG A 153 -0.77 22.56 -2.38
N PRO A 154 -0.66 22.06 -3.61
CA PRO A 154 0.60 22.08 -4.34
C PRO A 154 1.09 23.51 -4.62
N GLU A 155 0.18 24.48 -4.74
CA GLU A 155 0.51 25.90 -4.95
C GLU A 155 1.33 26.49 -3.78
N LEU A 156 1.18 25.97 -2.57
CA LEU A 156 1.97 26.38 -1.41
C LEU A 156 3.36 25.76 -1.36
N MET A 157 3.59 24.70 -2.15
CA MET A 157 4.85 23.96 -2.20
C MET A 157 5.78 24.44 -3.32
N LYS A 158 5.26 25.11 -4.35
CA LYS A 158 6.06 25.60 -5.49
C LYS A 158 7.26 26.41 -5.02
N ASN A 159 8.43 26.08 -5.56
CA ASN A 159 9.72 26.71 -5.23
C ASN A 159 10.14 26.62 -3.74
N LYS A 160 9.64 25.61 -3.04
CA LYS A 160 10.11 25.25 -1.70
C LYS A 160 10.83 23.90 -1.73
N SER A 161 11.74 23.68 -0.78
CA SER A 161 12.36 22.38 -0.60
C SER A 161 11.29 21.29 -0.49
N GLY A 162 11.48 20.21 -1.23
CA GLY A 162 10.49 19.15 -1.43
C GLY A 162 9.72 19.31 -2.75
N PHE A 163 9.76 20.49 -3.41
CA PHE A 163 9.12 20.73 -4.71
C PHE A 163 9.83 21.79 -5.55
N MET A 164 11.17 21.85 -5.43
CA MET A 164 12.00 22.68 -6.30
C MET A 164 12.07 22.09 -7.71
N PRO A 165 12.26 22.90 -8.76
CA PRO A 165 12.43 22.40 -10.13
C PRO A 165 13.55 21.35 -10.26
N GLU A 166 14.68 21.57 -9.59
CA GLU A 166 15.83 20.66 -9.59
C GLU A 166 15.51 19.33 -8.92
N GLU A 167 14.68 19.33 -7.87
CA GLU A 167 14.20 18.11 -7.23
C GLU A 167 13.24 17.34 -8.13
N GLN A 168 12.40 18.04 -8.91
CA GLN A 168 11.51 17.44 -9.90
C GLN A 168 12.30 16.79 -11.04
N GLU A 169 13.32 17.50 -11.56
CA GLU A 169 14.20 17.01 -12.61
C GLU A 169 14.92 15.73 -12.16
N TRP A 170 15.57 15.75 -10.99
CA TRP A 170 16.22 14.59 -10.42
C TRP A 170 15.27 13.36 -10.32
N PHE A 171 14.07 13.56 -9.84
CA PHE A 171 13.12 12.45 -9.68
C PHE A 171 12.62 11.91 -11.02
N ASN A 172 12.36 12.78 -11.98
CA ASN A 172 11.98 12.40 -13.33
C ASN A 172 13.09 11.59 -14.01
N GLU A 173 14.37 11.93 -13.78
CA GLU A 173 15.50 11.13 -14.24
C GLU A 173 15.55 9.74 -13.59
N ILE A 174 15.22 9.64 -12.30
CA ILE A 174 15.10 8.34 -11.62
C ILE A 174 13.98 7.51 -12.24
N LEU A 175 12.84 8.11 -12.54
CA LEU A 175 11.69 7.43 -13.15
C LEU A 175 11.94 6.95 -14.59
N ASN A 176 13.08 7.27 -15.23
CA ASN A 176 13.48 6.63 -16.48
C ASN A 176 13.79 5.15 -16.31
N ASP A 177 14.36 4.74 -15.15
CA ASP A 177 14.79 3.37 -14.86
C ASP A 177 13.94 2.68 -13.78
N TYR A 178 13.17 3.46 -13.00
CA TYR A 178 12.37 3.02 -11.88
C TYR A 178 10.89 3.37 -12.07
N VAL A 179 10.04 2.74 -11.30
CA VAL A 179 8.61 3.09 -11.14
C VAL A 179 8.33 3.50 -9.70
N ASP A 180 7.45 4.48 -9.51
CA ASP A 180 6.81 4.76 -8.24
C ASP A 180 5.74 3.68 -8.01
N ALA A 181 6.03 2.72 -7.14
CA ALA A 181 5.17 1.55 -6.96
C ALA A 181 3.75 1.92 -6.54
N PHE A 182 3.57 2.95 -5.71
CA PHE A 182 2.24 3.43 -5.33
C PHE A 182 1.42 3.88 -6.55
N ARG A 183 2.05 4.61 -7.48
CA ARG A 183 1.36 5.13 -8.68
C ARG A 183 1.08 4.07 -9.74
N GLU A 184 1.66 2.87 -9.63
CA GLU A 184 1.28 1.72 -10.45
C GLU A 184 -0.16 1.22 -10.13
N PHE A 185 -0.62 1.43 -8.89
CA PHE A 185 -1.92 0.96 -8.39
C PHE A 185 -2.91 2.09 -8.12
N HIS A 186 -2.43 3.31 -7.86
CA HIS A 186 -3.24 4.46 -7.42
C HIS A 186 -2.99 5.68 -8.28
N SER A 187 -3.97 6.06 -9.09
CA SER A 187 -3.93 7.25 -9.96
C SER A 187 -4.63 8.47 -9.34
N GLU A 188 -5.32 8.29 -8.20
CA GLU A 188 -6.08 9.34 -7.52
C GLU A 188 -5.21 10.11 -6.51
N GLY A 189 -5.62 11.36 -6.22
CA GLY A 189 -5.03 12.21 -5.18
C GLY A 189 -5.52 11.85 -3.77
N ASP A 190 -5.21 12.74 -2.82
CA ASP A 190 -5.61 12.63 -1.41
C ASP A 190 -5.02 11.40 -0.67
N ASN A 191 -3.89 10.92 -1.17
CA ASN A 191 -3.10 9.84 -0.58
C ASN A 191 -1.77 10.39 -0.08
N TYR A 192 -1.68 10.66 1.21
CA TYR A 192 -0.51 11.29 1.83
C TYR A 192 0.11 10.38 2.87
N SER A 193 1.42 10.53 3.08
CA SER A 193 2.18 9.80 4.08
C SER A 193 2.60 10.66 5.28
N TRP A 194 2.45 12.00 5.19
CA TRP A 194 2.86 12.94 6.23
C TRP A 194 1.91 14.13 6.39
N TRP A 195 1.76 14.61 7.64
CA TRP A 195 1.02 15.81 8.01
C TRP A 195 1.75 16.61 9.09
N ALA A 196 1.84 17.93 8.93
CA ALA A 196 2.57 18.79 9.84
C ALA A 196 2.00 18.83 11.28
N ASN A 197 0.76 18.41 11.48
CA ASN A 197 0.12 18.28 12.80
C ASN A 197 -1.18 17.46 12.72
N LYS A 198 -1.71 17.08 13.90
CA LYS A 198 -2.94 16.26 14.02
C LYS A 198 -4.18 16.88 13.38
N ASN A 199 -4.33 18.23 13.41
CA ASN A 199 -5.48 18.90 12.82
C ASN A 199 -5.43 18.80 11.29
N LEU A 200 -4.26 19.00 10.69
CA LEU A 200 -4.07 18.84 9.25
C LEU A 200 -4.25 17.39 8.81
N ARG A 201 -3.88 16.42 9.67
CA ARG A 201 -4.15 14.99 9.42
C ARG A 201 -5.65 14.71 9.44
N ALA A 202 -6.39 15.20 10.41
CA ALA A 202 -7.85 15.04 10.51
C ALA A 202 -8.59 15.63 9.28
N GLU A 203 -8.05 16.72 8.70
CA GLU A 203 -8.58 17.35 7.49
C GLU A 203 -7.99 16.76 6.19
N ASN A 204 -7.14 15.76 6.30
CA ASN A 204 -6.35 15.16 5.21
C ASN A 204 -5.60 16.22 4.34
N LYS A 205 -5.01 17.22 5.00
CA LYS A 205 -4.16 18.25 4.37
C LYS A 205 -2.69 17.88 4.51
N GLY A 206 -2.27 16.86 3.78
CA GLY A 206 -0.95 16.24 3.88
C GLY A 206 -0.12 16.33 2.61
N LEU A 207 1.03 15.66 2.69
CA LEU A 207 1.98 15.45 1.60
C LEU A 207 2.35 13.97 1.51
N ARG A 208 2.59 13.44 0.31
CA ARG A 208 3.21 12.13 0.12
C ARG A 208 4.70 12.34 -0.04
N LEU A 209 5.46 12.01 1.00
CA LEU A 209 6.91 12.21 1.09
C LEU A 209 7.69 10.90 1.03
N ASP A 210 7.00 9.78 1.27
CA ASP A 210 7.58 8.44 1.33
C ASP A 210 7.23 7.66 0.06
N TYR A 211 8.20 6.89 -0.43
CA TYR A 211 8.10 6.19 -1.72
C TYR A 211 8.68 4.78 -1.64
N PHE A 212 8.16 3.91 -2.51
CA PHE A 212 8.84 2.74 -3.02
C PHE A 212 9.18 2.98 -4.49
N LEU A 213 10.46 3.15 -4.80
CA LEU A 213 10.96 3.20 -6.17
C LEU A 213 11.50 1.83 -6.54
N VAL A 214 10.94 1.21 -7.55
CA VAL A 214 11.24 -0.16 -7.92
C VAL A 214 11.80 -0.20 -9.34
N SER A 215 12.93 -0.91 -9.56
CA SER A 215 13.51 -1.09 -10.89
C SER A 215 12.46 -1.59 -11.88
N LYS A 216 12.39 -0.99 -13.07
CA LYS A 216 11.44 -1.38 -14.13
C LYS A 216 11.56 -2.86 -14.53
N SER A 217 12.76 -3.45 -14.37
CA SER A 217 13.00 -4.87 -14.65
C SER A 217 12.17 -5.83 -13.80
N ILE A 218 11.80 -5.41 -12.58
CA ILE A 218 10.96 -6.19 -11.66
C ILE A 218 9.55 -5.59 -11.47
N ARG A 219 9.13 -4.62 -12.29
CA ARG A 219 7.78 -4.03 -12.24
C ARG A 219 6.65 -5.07 -12.26
N LYS A 220 6.84 -6.16 -13.03
CA LYS A 220 5.84 -7.23 -13.17
C LYS A 220 5.74 -8.15 -11.94
N THR A 221 6.60 -7.96 -10.94
CA THR A 221 6.55 -8.73 -9.69
C THR A 221 5.75 -8.02 -8.59
N LEU A 222 5.26 -6.80 -8.86
CA LEU A 222 4.47 -6.02 -7.94
C LEU A 222 3.06 -6.61 -7.85
N ASN A 223 2.62 -6.95 -6.64
CA ASN A 223 1.24 -7.36 -6.35
C ASN A 223 0.40 -6.14 -5.95
N ASP A 224 0.93 -5.30 -5.03
CA ASP A 224 0.25 -4.10 -4.55
C ASP A 224 1.25 -3.11 -3.95
N SER A 225 0.84 -1.83 -3.80
CA SER A 225 1.52 -0.82 -2.99
C SER A 225 0.51 0.16 -2.44
N TYR A 226 0.49 0.37 -1.11
CA TYR A 226 -0.55 1.17 -0.45
C TYR A 226 -0.01 1.90 0.80
N ILE A 227 -0.84 2.77 1.37
CA ILE A 227 -0.51 3.61 2.53
C ILE A 227 -1.44 3.23 3.69
N LEU A 228 -0.87 2.94 4.88
CA LEU A 228 -1.61 2.60 6.10
C LEU A 228 -2.03 3.89 6.83
N LYS A 229 -3.04 4.59 6.31
CA LYS A 229 -3.45 5.94 6.75
C LYS A 229 -3.88 6.02 8.22
N ASP A 230 -4.38 4.92 8.77
CA ASP A 230 -4.92 4.87 10.14
C ASP A 230 -3.84 4.56 11.20
N GLN A 231 -2.61 4.23 10.77
CA GLN A 231 -1.52 3.91 11.70
C GLN A 231 -1.17 5.14 12.55
N SER A 232 -1.21 4.98 13.86
CA SER A 232 -0.73 5.95 14.86
C SER A 232 0.76 5.79 15.16
N GLY A 233 1.32 6.65 16.03
CA GLY A 233 2.68 6.54 16.53
C GLY A 233 3.69 7.50 15.90
N SER A 234 3.32 8.18 14.80
CA SER A 234 4.16 9.20 14.14
C SER A 234 3.29 10.27 13.47
N ASP A 235 3.90 11.38 13.06
CA ASP A 235 3.34 12.35 12.10
C ASP A 235 3.38 11.83 10.65
N TYR A 236 4.10 10.74 10.42
CA TYR A 236 4.05 9.92 9.21
C TYR A 236 3.16 8.69 9.39
N VAL A 237 2.78 8.08 8.28
CA VAL A 237 2.16 6.76 8.24
C VAL A 237 2.98 5.79 7.39
N PRO A 238 2.92 4.47 7.68
CA PRO A 238 3.66 3.49 6.91
C PRO A 238 3.16 3.40 5.47
N ILE A 239 4.09 3.15 4.56
CA ILE A 239 3.83 2.73 3.19
C ILE A 239 4.20 1.26 3.03
N VAL A 240 3.47 0.55 2.20
CA VAL A 240 3.60 -0.91 1.99
C VAL A 240 3.87 -1.21 0.53
N LEU A 241 4.77 -2.18 0.30
CA LEU A 241 5.02 -2.80 -0.99
C LEU A 241 4.82 -4.30 -0.86
N ASP A 242 4.00 -4.87 -1.73
CA ASP A 242 3.79 -6.31 -1.83
C ASP A 242 4.33 -6.85 -3.16
N LEU A 243 5.12 -7.92 -3.06
CA LEU A 243 5.86 -8.53 -4.16
C LEU A 243 5.59 -10.03 -4.24
N ASN A 244 5.46 -10.56 -5.46
CA ASN A 244 5.42 -12.00 -5.66
C ASN A 244 6.83 -12.60 -5.52
N TYR A 245 7.11 -13.16 -4.35
CA TYR A 245 8.42 -13.63 -3.92
C TYR A 245 8.37 -15.08 -3.46
N CYS A 246 9.32 -15.88 -3.88
CA CYS A 246 9.46 -17.26 -3.43
C CYS A 246 10.22 -17.32 -2.10
N GLN A 247 9.57 -17.72 -1.03
CA GLN A 247 10.17 -17.87 0.30
C GLN A 247 11.24 -18.97 0.37
N VAL A 248 11.23 -19.92 -0.59
CA VAL A 248 12.16 -21.05 -0.60
C VAL A 248 13.48 -20.71 -1.27
N CYS A 249 13.47 -20.06 -2.45
CA CYS A 249 14.69 -19.79 -3.20
C CYS A 249 15.02 -18.32 -3.38
N GLY A 250 14.21 -17.40 -2.84
CA GLY A 250 14.46 -15.97 -2.89
C GLY A 250 14.22 -15.31 -4.26
N THR A 251 13.56 -15.99 -5.19
CA THR A 251 13.30 -15.46 -6.54
C THR A 251 12.06 -14.59 -6.54
N LEU A 252 12.16 -13.39 -7.16
CA LEU A 252 10.99 -12.57 -7.51
C LEU A 252 10.30 -13.15 -8.74
N ASN A 253 8.99 -13.34 -8.68
CA ASN A 253 8.18 -13.93 -9.73
C ASN A 253 7.19 -12.91 -10.31
N LYS A 254 6.70 -13.13 -11.51
CA LYS A 254 5.67 -12.28 -12.10
C LYS A 254 4.37 -12.37 -11.28
N GLN A 255 3.65 -11.27 -11.20
CA GLN A 255 2.31 -11.25 -10.60
C GLN A 255 1.42 -12.31 -11.26
N GLY A 256 0.71 -13.08 -10.44
CA GLY A 256 -0.19 -14.14 -10.88
C GLY A 256 0.48 -15.49 -11.23
N ASN A 257 1.81 -15.62 -11.10
CA ASN A 257 2.46 -16.91 -11.18
C ASN A 257 2.05 -17.78 -9.98
N GLY A 258 1.49 -18.96 -10.24
CA GLY A 258 1.16 -19.93 -9.19
C GLY A 258 2.35 -20.77 -8.75
N PHE A 259 3.45 -20.77 -9.51
CA PHE A 259 4.67 -21.53 -9.23
C PHE A 259 5.90 -20.66 -9.45
N CYS A 260 6.95 -20.93 -8.68
CA CYS A 260 8.22 -20.21 -8.80
C CYS A 260 8.92 -20.55 -10.11
N ASP A 261 9.28 -19.52 -10.89
CA ASP A 261 10.00 -19.66 -12.17
C ASP A 261 11.39 -20.30 -12.01
N SER A 262 11.98 -20.24 -10.80
CA SER A 262 13.33 -20.76 -10.53
C SER A 262 13.32 -22.18 -9.95
N CYS A 263 12.55 -22.46 -8.90
CA CYS A 263 12.59 -23.74 -8.20
C CYS A 263 11.33 -24.59 -8.36
N GLY A 264 10.32 -24.11 -9.09
CA GLY A 264 9.10 -24.84 -9.39
C GLY A 264 8.15 -25.05 -8.21
N ILE A 265 8.48 -24.54 -7.01
CA ILE A 265 7.59 -24.66 -5.85
C ILE A 265 6.34 -23.79 -6.05
N LYS A 266 5.20 -24.27 -5.54
CA LYS A 266 3.97 -23.45 -5.51
C LYS A 266 4.24 -22.19 -4.69
N LEU A 267 3.99 -21.03 -5.28
CA LEU A 267 4.06 -19.75 -4.58
C LEU A 267 2.80 -19.63 -3.74
N SER A 268 2.95 -19.50 -2.44
CA SER A 268 1.85 -19.03 -1.60
C SER A 268 1.56 -17.59 -2.06
N ILE A 269 0.39 -17.38 -2.59
CA ILE A 269 -0.22 -16.06 -2.57
C ILE A 269 -0.51 -15.90 -1.07
N ASP A 270 0.25 -15.01 -0.37
CA ASP A 270 0.05 -14.77 1.05
C ASP A 270 -1.36 -14.22 1.28
N ASN A 271 -2.27 -15.14 1.48
CA ASN A 271 -3.43 -15.00 2.30
C ASN A 271 -3.16 -15.96 3.46
N ASP A 272 -2.57 -15.45 4.55
CA ASP A 272 -2.43 -16.18 5.80
C ASP A 272 -3.82 -16.44 6.42
N GLU A 273 -4.47 -17.42 5.87
CA GLU A 273 -5.28 -18.43 6.53
C GLU A 273 -4.87 -19.73 5.85
N GLU A 274 -4.56 -20.78 6.60
CA GLU A 274 -4.28 -22.12 6.11
C GLU A 274 -5.29 -22.51 5.02
N GLU A 275 -4.97 -22.21 3.75
CA GLU A 275 -5.56 -22.91 2.64
C GLU A 275 -4.92 -24.29 2.59
N VAL A 276 -5.46 -25.19 3.38
CA VAL A 276 -5.61 -26.57 2.95
C VAL A 276 -6.18 -26.47 1.53
N ALA A 277 -5.43 -26.97 0.54
CA ALA A 277 -5.92 -27.11 -0.82
C ALA A 277 -7.30 -27.80 -0.76
N ARG A 278 -8.36 -27.02 -0.74
CA ARG A 278 -9.71 -27.46 -0.98
C ARG A 278 -9.93 -27.31 -2.46
N ASP A 279 -10.00 -28.44 -3.12
CA ASP A 279 -10.47 -28.56 -4.51
C ASP A 279 -11.97 -28.18 -4.62
N ASP A 280 -12.60 -27.86 -3.49
CA ASP A 280 -14.02 -27.54 -3.38
C ASP A 280 -14.20 -26.03 -3.19
N LYS A 281 -14.87 -25.38 -4.14
CA LYS A 281 -15.36 -24.02 -4.03
C LYS A 281 -16.31 -23.91 -2.83
N LEU A 282 -16.25 -22.76 -2.14
CA LEU A 282 -17.10 -22.54 -0.97
C LEU A 282 -18.57 -22.40 -1.39
N GLU A 283 -19.45 -23.08 -0.69
CA GLU A 283 -20.89 -22.86 -0.82
C GLU A 283 -21.31 -21.60 -0.07
N ILE A 284 -22.21 -20.82 -0.67
CA ILE A 284 -22.80 -19.65 -0.02
C ILE A 284 -24.05 -20.08 0.73
N PRO A 285 -24.10 -19.95 2.07
CA PRO A 285 -25.31 -20.31 2.83
C PRO A 285 -26.49 -19.40 2.44
N LYS A 286 -27.68 -19.99 2.24
CA LYS A 286 -28.85 -19.27 1.74
C LYS A 286 -29.47 -18.29 2.76
N ASP A 287 -29.09 -18.40 4.02
CA ASP A 287 -29.59 -17.55 5.11
C ASP A 287 -28.69 -16.29 5.32
N LYS A 288 -27.63 -16.13 4.54
CA LYS A 288 -26.75 -14.98 4.61
C LYS A 288 -27.27 -13.79 3.78
N ILE A 289 -27.08 -12.59 4.32
CA ILE A 289 -27.21 -11.34 3.59
C ILE A 289 -25.89 -11.09 2.88
N ILE A 290 -25.90 -11.01 1.56
CA ILE A 290 -24.69 -10.83 0.74
C ILE A 290 -24.41 -9.35 0.55
N LEU A 291 -23.25 -8.90 1.01
CA LEU A 291 -22.70 -7.57 0.75
C LEU A 291 -21.81 -7.65 -0.49
N LEU A 292 -22.34 -7.27 -1.65
CA LEU A 292 -21.70 -7.45 -2.94
C LEU A 292 -20.97 -6.18 -3.39
N ASP A 293 -19.66 -6.28 -3.70
CA ASP A 293 -18.95 -5.20 -4.37
C ASP A 293 -19.18 -5.21 -5.88
N LEU A 294 -19.06 -4.05 -6.51
CA LEU A 294 -19.29 -3.88 -7.94
C LEU A 294 -18.03 -4.10 -8.79
N ASN A 295 -17.01 -3.25 -8.58
CA ASN A 295 -15.81 -3.23 -9.43
C ASN A 295 -14.87 -4.38 -9.07
N TYR A 296 -14.32 -5.06 -10.06
CA TYR A 296 -13.44 -6.24 -9.90
C TYR A 296 -14.08 -7.45 -9.20
N THR A 297 -15.30 -7.29 -8.66
CA THR A 297 -16.10 -8.36 -8.03
C THR A 297 -17.22 -8.79 -8.96
N LEU A 298 -18.28 -7.99 -9.09
CA LEU A 298 -19.39 -8.27 -10.00
C LEU A 298 -19.04 -7.98 -11.46
N ILE A 299 -18.24 -6.93 -11.73
CA ILE A 299 -17.78 -6.61 -13.10
C ILE A 299 -16.50 -7.37 -13.40
N ALA A 300 -16.60 -8.40 -14.24
CA ALA A 300 -15.52 -9.31 -14.62
C ALA A 300 -14.34 -8.61 -15.32
N ASN A 301 -14.63 -7.67 -16.22
CA ASN A 301 -13.63 -7.01 -17.05
C ASN A 301 -13.25 -5.59 -16.58
N SER A 302 -13.36 -5.31 -15.29
CA SER A 302 -13.07 -3.97 -14.71
C SER A 302 -11.70 -3.41 -15.13
N LYS A 303 -10.64 -4.24 -15.18
CA LYS A 303 -9.29 -3.83 -15.58
C LYS A 303 -9.22 -3.38 -17.05
N GLU A 304 -9.89 -4.10 -17.95
CA GLU A 304 -9.84 -3.85 -19.38
C GLU A 304 -10.51 -2.53 -19.78
N ILE A 305 -11.60 -2.18 -19.07
CA ILE A 305 -12.44 -1.02 -19.39
C ILE A 305 -12.15 0.21 -18.52
N TRP A 306 -11.15 0.13 -17.65
CA TRP A 306 -10.86 1.18 -16.66
C TRP A 306 -10.73 2.58 -17.27
N ASN A 307 -9.97 2.69 -18.38
CA ASN A 307 -9.68 3.95 -19.07
C ASN A 307 -10.76 4.37 -20.10
N TYR A 308 -11.87 3.64 -20.22
CA TYR A 308 -12.89 4.01 -21.18
C TYR A 308 -13.70 5.23 -20.70
N PRO A 309 -14.14 6.11 -21.64
CA PRO A 309 -15.16 7.11 -21.33
C PRO A 309 -16.39 6.45 -20.71
N LEU A 310 -17.07 7.15 -19.78
CA LEU A 310 -18.11 6.57 -18.93
C LEU A 310 -19.17 5.76 -19.67
N GLU A 311 -19.74 6.29 -20.76
CA GLU A 311 -20.78 5.59 -21.50
C GLU A 311 -20.27 4.33 -22.21
N LYS A 312 -19.08 4.42 -22.81
CA LYS A 312 -18.42 3.26 -23.39
C LYS A 312 -18.07 2.24 -22.31
N LYS A 313 -17.61 2.71 -21.14
CA LYS A 313 -17.29 1.86 -19.98
C LYS A 313 -18.49 1.02 -19.55
N ILE A 314 -19.66 1.66 -19.32
CA ILE A 314 -20.87 0.96 -18.89
C ILE A 314 -21.31 -0.05 -19.97
N LYS A 315 -21.40 0.37 -21.23
CA LYS A 315 -21.78 -0.53 -22.35
C LYS A 315 -20.85 -1.75 -22.51
N SER A 316 -19.57 -1.59 -22.17
CA SER A 316 -18.55 -2.66 -22.29
C SER A 316 -18.41 -3.52 -21.05
N GLN A 317 -19.16 -3.27 -19.97
CA GLN A 317 -19.14 -4.09 -18.77
C GLN A 317 -19.59 -5.52 -19.07
N LYS A 318 -18.82 -6.49 -18.57
CA LYS A 318 -19.16 -7.91 -18.51
C LYS A 318 -19.32 -8.28 -17.05
N TYR A 319 -20.28 -9.12 -16.74
CA TYR A 319 -20.60 -9.49 -15.36
C TYR A 319 -20.24 -10.95 -15.09
N GLU A 320 -19.94 -11.27 -13.83
CA GLU A 320 -19.66 -12.62 -13.36
C GLU A 320 -20.97 -13.41 -13.20
N LEU A 321 -21.37 -14.10 -14.27
CA LEU A 321 -22.65 -14.82 -14.29
C LEU A 321 -22.68 -15.98 -13.29
N ASP A 322 -21.55 -16.68 -13.12
CA ASP A 322 -21.43 -17.77 -12.14
C ASP A 322 -21.62 -17.27 -10.72
N LEU A 323 -21.06 -16.09 -10.38
CA LEU A 323 -21.26 -15.47 -9.08
C LEU A 323 -22.74 -15.08 -8.87
N ILE A 324 -23.36 -14.49 -9.89
CA ILE A 324 -24.79 -14.12 -9.82
C ILE A 324 -25.65 -15.36 -9.57
N GLU A 325 -25.38 -16.46 -10.28
CA GLU A 325 -26.12 -17.71 -10.11
C GLU A 325 -26.02 -18.25 -8.69
N LEU A 326 -24.83 -18.13 -8.05
CA LEU A 326 -24.61 -18.58 -6.66
C LEU A 326 -25.35 -17.74 -5.61
N ILE A 327 -25.54 -16.42 -5.85
CA ILE A 327 -26.11 -15.50 -4.85
C ILE A 327 -27.57 -15.11 -5.12
N LYS A 328 -28.15 -15.49 -6.25
CA LYS A 328 -29.50 -15.03 -6.68
C LYS A 328 -30.64 -15.38 -5.71
N ASP A 329 -30.46 -16.43 -4.90
CA ASP A 329 -31.45 -16.88 -3.90
C ASP A 329 -31.21 -16.24 -2.50
N ASN A 330 -30.15 -15.44 -2.34
CA ASN A 330 -29.86 -14.70 -1.12
C ASN A 330 -30.45 -13.29 -1.18
N TYR A 331 -30.54 -12.62 -0.02
CA TYR A 331 -30.76 -11.18 0.02
C TYR A 331 -29.45 -10.46 -0.32
N VAL A 332 -29.42 -9.70 -1.42
CA VAL A 332 -28.18 -9.10 -1.93
C VAL A 332 -28.22 -7.58 -1.81
N ILE A 333 -27.25 -7.03 -1.09
CA ILE A 333 -27.02 -5.59 -0.94
C ILE A 333 -25.76 -5.21 -1.75
N LEU A 334 -25.93 -4.46 -2.82
CA LEU A 334 -24.80 -3.92 -3.60
C LEU A 334 -24.20 -2.70 -2.90
N ILE A 335 -22.94 -2.78 -2.45
CA ILE A 335 -22.26 -1.67 -1.82
C ILE A 335 -21.03 -1.29 -2.62
N THR A 336 -20.99 -0.06 -3.18
CA THR A 336 -19.91 0.34 -4.08
C THR A 336 -19.39 1.75 -3.81
N ALA A 337 -18.09 1.94 -4.06
CA ALA A 337 -17.46 3.26 -4.09
C ALA A 337 -17.75 4.05 -5.38
N SER A 338 -18.45 3.47 -6.34
CA SER A 338 -18.87 4.18 -7.56
C SER A 338 -19.80 5.35 -7.24
N PRO A 339 -19.66 6.50 -7.92
CA PRO A 339 -20.48 7.67 -7.64
C PRO A 339 -21.99 7.43 -7.85
N TYR A 340 -22.81 7.88 -6.91
CA TYR A 340 -24.29 7.77 -6.93
C TYR A 340 -24.93 8.22 -8.25
N LYS A 341 -24.43 9.31 -8.85
CA LYS A 341 -24.94 9.82 -10.15
C LYS A 341 -24.89 8.79 -11.29
N ARG A 342 -24.21 7.68 -11.11
CA ARG A 342 -24.08 6.59 -12.09
C ARG A 342 -25.01 5.40 -11.77
N SER A 343 -25.63 5.36 -10.60
CA SER A 343 -26.37 4.21 -10.09
C SER A 343 -27.43 3.69 -11.07
N HIS A 344 -28.36 4.54 -11.52
CA HIS A 344 -29.43 4.13 -12.43
C HIS A 344 -28.95 3.53 -13.75
N LYS A 345 -27.84 4.06 -14.30
CA LYS A 345 -27.28 3.53 -15.55
C LYS A 345 -26.66 2.16 -15.35
N ILE A 346 -25.93 1.96 -14.24
CA ILE A 346 -25.24 0.71 -13.92
C ILE A 346 -26.26 -0.37 -13.53
N LEU A 347 -27.21 -0.07 -12.65
CA LEU A 347 -28.26 -1.02 -12.26
C LEU A 347 -29.09 -1.49 -13.45
N ARG A 348 -29.41 -0.57 -14.35
CA ARG A 348 -30.11 -0.92 -15.61
C ARG A 348 -29.26 -1.86 -16.46
N ASP A 349 -27.98 -1.56 -16.65
CA ASP A 349 -27.05 -2.38 -17.46
C ASP A 349 -26.88 -3.78 -16.88
N ILE A 350 -26.79 -3.90 -15.52
CA ILE A 350 -26.80 -5.20 -14.83
C ILE A 350 -28.07 -5.97 -15.18
N LYS A 351 -29.22 -5.37 -14.94
CA LYS A 351 -30.53 -6.00 -15.19
C LYS A 351 -30.72 -6.42 -16.65
N GLU A 352 -30.40 -5.54 -17.61
CA GLU A 352 -30.52 -5.81 -19.03
C GLU A 352 -29.62 -6.95 -19.54
N LYS A 353 -28.39 -7.05 -18.96
CA LYS A 353 -27.40 -8.05 -19.41
C LYS A 353 -27.47 -9.38 -18.69
N THR A 354 -27.95 -9.39 -17.44
CA THR A 354 -27.87 -10.58 -16.58
C THR A 354 -29.22 -11.05 -16.04
N GLY A 355 -30.26 -10.21 -16.13
CA GLY A 355 -31.55 -10.45 -15.47
C GLY A 355 -31.50 -10.28 -13.93
N PHE A 356 -30.29 -10.04 -13.35
CA PHE A 356 -30.11 -9.88 -11.91
C PHE A 356 -30.40 -8.45 -11.47
N GLU A 357 -31.00 -8.31 -10.29
CA GLU A 357 -31.25 -7.04 -9.63
C GLU A 357 -30.95 -7.23 -8.13
N PRO A 358 -30.01 -6.46 -7.54
CA PRO A 358 -29.79 -6.54 -6.10
C PRO A 358 -31.02 -5.99 -5.36
N ASP A 359 -31.31 -6.53 -4.15
CA ASP A 359 -32.44 -6.08 -3.34
C ASP A 359 -32.27 -4.64 -2.88
N GLU A 360 -31.02 -4.25 -2.58
CA GLU A 360 -30.65 -2.87 -2.23
C GLU A 360 -29.34 -2.46 -2.85
N SER A 361 -29.09 -1.13 -2.91
CA SER A 361 -27.81 -0.62 -3.37
C SER A 361 -27.39 0.68 -2.70
N TYR A 362 -26.12 0.72 -2.27
CA TYR A 362 -25.48 1.84 -1.59
C TYR A 362 -24.29 2.37 -2.37
N TRP A 363 -24.23 3.69 -2.56
CA TRP A 363 -23.32 4.35 -3.49
C TRP A 363 -22.52 5.47 -2.82
N ASN A 364 -21.44 5.92 -3.46
CA ASN A 364 -20.62 6.99 -2.95
C ASN A 364 -21.21 8.37 -3.28
N PHE A 365 -21.55 9.16 -2.26
CA PHE A 365 -22.06 10.52 -2.41
C PHE A 365 -21.00 11.62 -2.29
N GLY A 366 -19.85 11.35 -1.69
CA GLY A 366 -18.91 12.39 -1.28
C GLY A 366 -17.46 12.21 -1.73
N GLY A 367 -17.18 11.29 -2.67
CA GLY A 367 -15.80 11.03 -3.11
C GLY A 367 -14.91 10.39 -2.05
N LYS A 368 -15.50 9.73 -1.04
CA LYS A 368 -14.78 9.00 0.02
C LYS A 368 -14.10 7.76 -0.54
N GLN A 369 -13.10 7.26 0.19
CA GLN A 369 -12.43 6.00 -0.13
C GLN A 369 -13.39 4.80 -0.05
N PRO A 370 -13.14 3.69 -0.77
CA PRO A 370 -14.04 2.53 -0.79
C PRO A 370 -14.40 1.99 0.58
N HIS A 371 -13.42 1.79 1.46
CA HIS A 371 -13.65 1.26 2.81
C HIS A 371 -14.42 2.23 3.70
N ASP A 372 -14.19 3.56 3.60
CA ASP A 372 -14.91 4.58 4.37
C ASP A 372 -16.39 4.68 3.97
N VAL A 373 -16.67 4.61 2.65
CA VAL A 373 -18.05 4.60 2.13
C VAL A 373 -18.80 3.39 2.65
N LYS A 374 -18.18 2.21 2.53
CA LYS A 374 -18.82 0.95 2.92
C LYS A 374 -18.98 0.87 4.43
N LYS A 375 -17.98 1.29 5.21
CA LYS A 375 -18.08 1.40 6.67
C LYS A 375 -19.23 2.31 7.09
N TYR A 376 -19.30 3.51 6.49
CA TYR A 376 -20.39 4.45 6.78
C TYR A 376 -21.76 3.82 6.55
N TRP A 377 -22.01 3.21 5.38
CA TRP A 377 -23.28 2.58 5.09
C TRP A 377 -23.60 1.38 6.00
N MET A 378 -22.59 0.57 6.36
CA MET A 378 -22.75 -0.53 7.30
C MET A 378 -23.22 -0.03 8.67
N GLU A 379 -22.54 0.98 9.22
CA GLU A 379 -22.81 1.48 10.58
C GLU A 379 -24.06 2.36 10.67
N SER A 380 -24.36 3.16 9.62
CA SER A 380 -25.48 4.12 9.65
C SER A 380 -26.81 3.59 9.16
N GLU A 381 -26.79 2.61 8.26
CA GLU A 381 -28.01 2.16 7.57
C GLU A 381 -28.18 0.63 7.64
N ILE A 382 -27.21 -0.16 7.13
CA ILE A 382 -27.40 -1.57 6.84
C ILE A 382 -27.57 -2.39 8.12
N ILE A 383 -26.61 -2.34 9.05
CA ILE A 383 -26.71 -3.07 10.33
C ILE A 383 -27.94 -2.63 11.13
N PRO A 384 -28.25 -1.33 11.29
CA PRO A 384 -29.44 -0.90 12.01
C PRO A 384 -30.77 -1.30 11.37
N GLN A 385 -30.84 -1.45 10.05
CA GLN A 385 -32.10 -1.74 9.33
C GLN A 385 -32.37 -3.24 9.16
N HIS A 386 -31.32 -4.08 9.05
CA HIS A 386 -31.46 -5.50 8.73
C HIS A 386 -31.25 -6.39 9.95
N ASP A 387 -29.99 -6.54 10.40
CA ASP A 387 -29.67 -7.38 11.54
C ASP A 387 -28.43 -6.88 12.28
N VAL A 388 -28.52 -6.82 13.60
CA VAL A 388 -27.38 -6.46 14.46
C VAL A 388 -26.40 -7.63 14.65
N ASP A 389 -26.83 -8.85 14.32
CA ASP A 389 -25.99 -10.04 14.32
C ASP A 389 -25.10 -10.03 13.05
N VAL A 390 -23.86 -9.68 13.24
CA VAL A 390 -22.89 -9.53 12.13
C VAL A 390 -22.57 -10.85 11.44
N ASP A 391 -22.83 -11.98 12.10
CA ASP A 391 -22.67 -13.31 11.50
C ASP A 391 -23.72 -13.61 10.41
N LYS A 392 -24.76 -12.79 10.31
CA LYS A 392 -25.74 -12.88 9.21
C LYS A 392 -25.23 -12.38 7.88
N TYR A 393 -24.11 -11.63 7.86
CA TYR A 393 -23.57 -11.04 6.65
C TYR A 393 -22.41 -11.86 6.08
N LEU A 394 -22.30 -11.87 4.76
CA LEU A 394 -21.13 -12.34 4.00
C LEU A 394 -20.76 -11.30 2.95
N ALA A 395 -19.59 -10.68 3.07
CA ALA A 395 -19.11 -9.72 2.09
C ALA A 395 -18.29 -10.42 0.99
N ILE A 396 -18.70 -10.25 -0.27
CA ILE A 396 -17.94 -10.66 -1.45
C ILE A 396 -17.29 -9.41 -2.04
N GLU A 397 -15.98 -9.27 -1.83
CA GLU A 397 -15.26 -8.01 -1.99
C GLU A 397 -13.85 -8.23 -2.56
N SER A 398 -13.53 -7.56 -3.68
CA SER A 398 -12.21 -7.66 -4.31
C SER A 398 -11.13 -6.90 -3.57
N ASN A 399 -11.48 -5.75 -2.95
CA ASN A 399 -10.53 -4.87 -2.29
C ASN A 399 -10.17 -5.37 -0.89
N GLU A 400 -8.90 -5.69 -0.67
CA GLU A 400 -8.40 -6.23 0.59
C GLU A 400 -8.60 -5.28 1.79
N ASN A 401 -8.35 -3.98 1.63
CA ASN A 401 -8.58 -3.00 2.71
C ASN A 401 -10.05 -2.94 3.11
N THR A 402 -10.95 -3.09 2.13
CA THR A 402 -12.38 -3.19 2.42
C THR A 402 -12.72 -4.50 3.12
N ARG A 403 -12.12 -5.65 2.73
CA ARG A 403 -12.29 -6.91 3.47
C ARG A 403 -11.80 -6.81 4.92
N ARG A 404 -10.64 -6.16 5.14
CA ARG A 404 -10.14 -5.88 6.52
C ARG A 404 -11.10 -5.01 7.32
N MET A 405 -11.73 -4.01 6.69
CA MET A 405 -12.77 -3.19 7.33
C MET A 405 -13.98 -4.03 7.75
N TYR A 406 -14.49 -4.89 6.88
CA TYR A 406 -15.58 -5.81 7.23
C TYR A 406 -15.21 -6.75 8.37
N LYS A 407 -14.00 -7.35 8.36
CA LYS A 407 -13.50 -8.19 9.45
C LYS A 407 -13.42 -7.45 10.79
N LYS A 408 -13.01 -6.16 10.78
CA LYS A 408 -13.04 -5.31 12.00
C LYS A 408 -14.45 -5.05 12.53
N LEU A 409 -15.47 -5.13 11.70
CA LEU A 409 -16.89 -5.08 12.09
C LEU A 409 -17.43 -6.45 12.51
N GLY A 410 -16.61 -7.50 12.51
CA GLY A 410 -17.00 -8.87 12.81
C GLY A 410 -17.67 -9.61 11.64
N ILE A 411 -17.68 -9.03 10.43
CA ILE A 411 -18.34 -9.56 9.24
C ILE A 411 -17.35 -10.42 8.44
N GLU A 412 -17.76 -11.65 8.08
CA GLU A 412 -17.01 -12.48 7.15
C GLU A 412 -16.91 -11.79 5.79
N ALA A 413 -15.66 -11.68 5.27
CA ALA A 413 -15.40 -11.04 3.98
C ALA A 413 -14.41 -11.86 3.17
N ARG A 414 -14.77 -12.22 1.93
CA ARG A 414 -14.05 -13.10 1.03
C ARG A 414 -13.89 -12.49 -0.36
N PRO A 415 -12.82 -12.81 -1.09
CA PRO A 415 -12.73 -12.50 -2.51
C PRO A 415 -13.67 -13.42 -3.31
N LYS A 416 -14.09 -12.98 -4.51
CA LYS A 416 -14.95 -13.80 -5.39
C LYS A 416 -14.32 -15.14 -5.78
N GLY A 417 -12.99 -15.21 -5.86
CA GLY A 417 -12.25 -16.41 -6.23
C GLY A 417 -12.40 -17.58 -5.25
N ASP A 418 -12.92 -17.33 -4.02
CA ASP A 418 -13.25 -18.41 -3.07
C ASP A 418 -14.54 -19.17 -3.48
N PHE A 419 -15.34 -18.60 -4.39
CA PHE A 419 -16.66 -19.12 -4.76
C PHE A 419 -16.76 -19.56 -6.22
N ILE A 420 -16.05 -18.87 -7.14
CA ILE A 420 -16.12 -19.11 -8.59
C ILE A 420 -14.75 -19.26 -9.26
#